data_b6652779162b98e1252fcc661ae3d46f
#
_entry.id   b6652779162b98e1252fcc661ae3d46f
#
_cell.length_a   1.000
_cell.length_b   1.000
_cell.length_c   1.000
_cell.angle_alpha   90.00
_cell.angle_beta   90.00
_cell.angle_gamma   90.00
#
_symmetry.space_group_name_H-M   'P 1'
#
loop_
_entity.id
_entity.type
_entity.pdbx_description
1 polymer ?
#
loop_
_entity_poly.entity_id
_entity_poly.type
_entity_poly.pdbx_seq_one_letter_code
_entity_poly.pdbx_strand_id
1 'polypeptide(L)'
;MFGDPVTNSMNLQKGKIRDIVREVKYGTSRPSLNDGKYKYIRMNNITYNGELDLSELKYIDIPENEIEKCIVQKGDLLFNRTNSKELVGKTCVFNQDESMIIAGYIIRVRMNDKALPEYLCAVLNSRYGKETLLRMCKAIVGQANINAQELQDIQILIPPIELQYEFVKFREQVDKLKVEVQKNLNELTTLYNALMQKYFG
;
A
#
# COMPACT_ATOMS: atom_id res chain seq x y z
N MET A 1 -9.27 -10.14 13.99
CA MET A 1 -8.52 -11.38 13.73
C MET A 1 -7.20 -11.41 14.52
N PHE A 2 -6.38 -10.36 14.54
CA PHE A 2 -5.08 -10.34 15.24
C PHE A 2 -5.10 -9.64 16.61
N GLY A 3 -6.24 -9.17 17.07
CA GLY A 3 -6.39 -8.40 18.31
C GLY A 3 -5.76 -7.01 18.24
N ASP A 4 -5.70 -6.35 19.39
CA ASP A 4 -5.06 -5.04 19.54
C ASP A 4 -3.54 -5.24 19.71
N PRO A 5 -2.69 -4.63 18.86
CA PRO A 5 -1.22 -4.75 18.95
C PRO A 5 -0.63 -4.23 20.28
N VAL A 6 -1.32 -3.32 20.95
CA VAL A 6 -0.85 -2.75 22.22
C VAL A 6 -1.05 -3.76 23.35
N THR A 7 -2.27 -4.28 23.50
CA THR A 7 -2.61 -5.23 24.57
C THR A 7 -2.14 -6.65 24.28
N ASN A 8 -2.04 -7.00 22.98
CA ASN A 8 -1.67 -8.33 22.50
C ASN A 8 -2.44 -9.46 23.23
N SER A 9 -3.75 -9.34 23.31
CA SER A 9 -4.62 -10.29 24.03
C SER A 9 -4.54 -11.73 23.47
N MET A 10 -4.07 -11.90 22.23
CA MET A 10 -3.86 -13.21 21.62
C MET A 10 -2.46 -13.79 21.89
N ASN A 11 -1.64 -13.09 22.63
CA ASN A 11 -0.25 -13.50 22.94
C ASN A 11 0.60 -13.85 21.71
N LEU A 12 0.44 -13.09 20.60
CA LEU A 12 1.18 -13.27 19.37
C LEU A 12 2.65 -12.83 19.56
N GLN A 13 3.53 -13.39 18.75
CA GLN A 13 4.94 -13.01 18.74
C GLN A 13 5.09 -11.51 18.43
N LYS A 14 5.82 -10.78 19.28
CA LYS A 14 6.23 -9.40 19.01
C LYS A 14 7.54 -9.39 18.24
N GLY A 15 7.65 -8.49 17.29
CA GLY A 15 8.87 -8.30 16.50
C GLY A 15 8.88 -6.94 15.82
N LYS A 16 9.80 -6.75 14.90
CA LYS A 16 9.92 -5.55 14.07
C LYS A 16 9.69 -5.90 12.60
N ILE A 17 9.39 -4.91 11.79
CA ILE A 17 9.24 -5.11 10.33
C ILE A 17 10.50 -5.75 9.74
N ARG A 18 11.71 -5.41 10.22
CA ARG A 18 12.96 -6.03 9.75
C ARG A 18 13.01 -7.56 9.90
N ASP A 19 12.27 -8.12 10.86
CA ASP A 19 12.27 -9.55 11.14
C ASP A 19 11.49 -10.36 10.09
N ILE A 20 10.66 -9.66 9.29
CA ILE A 20 9.77 -10.24 8.29
C ILE A 20 10.08 -9.78 6.85
N VAL A 21 11.15 -9.02 6.63
CA VAL A 21 11.54 -8.54 5.30
C VAL A 21 12.86 -9.16 4.87
N ARG A 22 13.01 -9.40 3.56
CA ARG A 22 14.27 -9.84 2.94
C ARG A 22 15.00 -8.73 2.20
N GLU A 23 14.26 -7.74 1.69
CA GLU A 23 14.83 -6.64 0.92
C GLU A 23 14.01 -5.37 1.08
N VAL A 24 14.71 -4.24 1.23
CA VAL A 24 14.12 -2.90 1.28
C VAL A 24 14.95 -1.98 0.38
N LYS A 25 14.34 -1.42 -0.66
CA LYS A 25 15.02 -0.53 -1.63
C LYS A 25 14.20 0.71 -1.92
N TYR A 26 14.89 1.82 -2.18
CA TYR A 26 14.28 3.05 -2.67
C TYR A 26 14.11 3.02 -4.19
N GLY A 27 13.11 3.74 -4.69
CA GLY A 27 13.00 4.03 -6.11
C GLY A 27 14.03 5.04 -6.61
N THR A 28 13.86 5.46 -7.87
CA THR A 28 14.75 6.43 -8.51
C THR A 28 14.28 7.87 -8.30
N SER A 29 15.23 8.82 -8.18
CA SER A 29 14.95 10.26 -8.13
C SER A 29 14.89 10.92 -9.50
N ARG A 30 14.99 10.16 -10.60
CA ARG A 30 14.90 10.68 -11.96
C ARG A 30 13.51 11.28 -12.21
N PRO A 31 13.42 12.35 -13.04
CA PRO A 31 12.14 12.96 -13.36
C PRO A 31 11.24 12.04 -14.17
N SER A 32 9.94 12.19 -14.00
CA SER A 32 8.95 11.49 -14.83
C SER A 32 8.80 12.15 -16.19
N LEU A 33 8.47 11.33 -17.20
CA LEU A 33 8.18 11.73 -18.57
C LEU A 33 6.68 11.51 -18.87
N ASN A 34 6.20 12.15 -19.95
CA ASN A 34 4.84 11.87 -20.45
C ASN A 34 4.83 10.60 -21.31
N ASP A 35 5.96 10.24 -21.90
CA ASP A 35 6.19 9.02 -22.66
C ASP A 35 7.60 8.51 -22.34
N GLY A 36 7.80 7.19 -22.32
CA GLY A 36 9.08 6.55 -21.98
C GLY A 36 8.95 5.03 -21.94
N LYS A 37 10.08 4.36 -21.79
CA LYS A 37 10.18 2.90 -21.90
C LYS A 37 9.45 2.16 -20.78
N TYR A 38 9.41 2.72 -19.57
CA TYR A 38 8.85 2.06 -18.40
C TYR A 38 7.73 2.88 -17.77
N LYS A 39 6.66 2.22 -17.33
CA LYS A 39 5.62 2.79 -16.48
C LYS A 39 6.22 3.18 -15.12
N TYR A 40 5.81 4.33 -14.59
CA TYR A 40 6.43 4.94 -13.42
C TYR A 40 5.42 5.23 -12.33
N ILE A 41 5.56 4.52 -11.20
CA ILE A 41 4.71 4.69 -10.02
C ILE A 41 5.26 5.81 -9.15
N ARG A 42 4.40 6.77 -8.87
CA ARG A 42 4.67 7.93 -8.01
C ARG A 42 3.80 7.88 -6.76
N MET A 43 4.04 8.78 -5.80
CA MET A 43 3.28 8.86 -4.55
C MET A 43 1.76 9.03 -4.74
N ASN A 44 1.31 9.61 -5.86
CA ASN A 44 -0.10 9.80 -6.17
C ASN A 44 -0.78 8.49 -6.61
N ASN A 45 0.00 7.54 -7.10
CA ASN A 45 -0.52 6.24 -7.51
C ASN A 45 -0.81 5.29 -6.33
N ILE A 46 -0.47 5.67 -5.10
CA ILE A 46 -0.85 4.94 -3.88
C ILE A 46 -1.98 5.71 -3.20
N THR A 47 -3.15 5.11 -3.09
CA THR A 47 -4.31 5.73 -2.45
C THR A 47 -4.19 5.74 -0.92
N TYR A 48 -5.00 6.55 -0.25
CA TYR A 48 -5.04 6.56 1.22
C TYR A 48 -5.56 5.23 1.81
N ASN A 49 -6.41 4.55 1.05
CA ASN A 49 -7.02 3.27 1.46
C ASN A 49 -6.11 2.05 1.20
N GLY A 50 -4.90 2.28 0.66
CA GLY A 50 -3.93 1.21 0.43
C GLY A 50 -4.13 0.45 -0.88
N GLU A 51 -4.68 1.13 -1.88
CA GLU A 51 -4.87 0.60 -3.23
C GLU A 51 -3.89 1.25 -4.19
N LEU A 52 -3.61 0.56 -5.30
CA LEU A 52 -2.81 1.09 -6.41
C LEU A 52 -3.75 1.73 -7.44
N ASP A 53 -3.58 3.02 -7.70
CA ASP A 53 -4.31 3.77 -8.71
C ASP A 53 -3.40 4.05 -9.92
N LEU A 54 -3.72 3.45 -11.05
CA LEU A 54 -2.97 3.56 -12.29
C LEU A 54 -3.65 4.45 -13.33
N SER A 55 -4.69 5.20 -12.96
CA SER A 55 -5.46 6.08 -13.87
C SER A 55 -4.59 7.19 -14.46
N GLU A 56 -3.63 7.70 -13.70
CA GLU A 56 -2.70 8.77 -14.11
C GLU A 56 -1.24 8.30 -14.04
N LEU A 57 -0.88 7.34 -14.89
CA LEU A 57 0.49 6.88 -15.00
C LEU A 57 1.37 7.91 -15.73
N LYS A 58 2.61 8.00 -15.27
CA LYS A 58 3.72 8.61 -15.99
C LYS A 58 4.70 7.52 -16.43
N TYR A 59 5.70 7.94 -17.18
CA TYR A 59 6.72 7.07 -17.73
C TYR A 59 8.10 7.54 -17.31
N ILE A 60 9.09 6.70 -17.57
CA ILE A 60 10.49 7.01 -17.26
C ILE A 60 11.43 6.20 -18.18
N ASP A 61 12.55 6.83 -18.52
CA ASP A 61 13.71 6.15 -19.06
C ASP A 61 14.77 6.03 -17.97
N ILE A 62 15.27 4.83 -17.78
CA ILE A 62 16.24 4.51 -16.74
C ILE A 62 17.34 3.61 -17.31
N PRO A 63 18.63 3.83 -16.97
CA PRO A 63 19.72 2.97 -17.36
C PRO A 63 19.54 1.54 -16.83
N GLU A 64 19.99 0.54 -17.59
CA GLU A 64 19.83 -0.87 -17.24
C GLU A 64 20.41 -1.24 -15.87
N ASN A 65 21.54 -0.64 -15.50
CA ASN A 65 22.19 -0.87 -14.22
C ASN A 65 21.42 -0.31 -12.99
N GLU A 66 20.42 0.54 -13.21
CA GLU A 66 19.55 1.06 -12.14
C GLU A 66 18.21 0.31 -12.03
N ILE A 67 17.82 -0.47 -13.06
CA ILE A 67 16.51 -1.13 -13.12
C ILE A 67 16.30 -2.02 -11.91
N GLU A 68 17.24 -2.91 -11.62
CA GLU A 68 17.09 -3.88 -10.52
C GLU A 68 16.80 -3.22 -9.16
N LYS A 69 17.35 -2.04 -8.94
CA LYS A 69 17.12 -1.26 -7.72
C LYS A 69 15.69 -0.73 -7.61
N CYS A 70 15.11 -0.32 -8.73
CA CYS A 70 13.87 0.46 -8.76
C CYS A 70 12.66 -0.30 -9.33
N ILE A 71 12.87 -1.49 -9.90
CA ILE A 71 11.80 -2.30 -10.47
C ILE A 71 10.93 -2.90 -9.36
N VAL A 72 9.63 -2.87 -9.58
CA VAL A 72 8.63 -3.50 -8.73
C VAL A 72 7.97 -4.65 -9.48
N GLN A 73 7.70 -5.73 -8.75
CA GLN A 73 7.09 -6.96 -9.24
C GLN A 73 5.89 -7.33 -8.36
N LYS A 74 5.00 -8.14 -8.91
CA LYS A 74 3.83 -8.66 -8.19
C LYS A 74 4.22 -9.25 -6.84
N GLY A 75 3.52 -8.84 -5.77
CA GLY A 75 3.80 -9.21 -4.40
C GLY A 75 4.76 -8.26 -3.66
N ASP A 76 5.37 -7.29 -4.34
CA ASP A 76 6.15 -6.26 -3.65
C ASP A 76 5.21 -5.30 -2.89
N LEU A 77 5.58 -4.92 -1.66
CA LEU A 77 4.87 -3.89 -0.91
C LEU A 77 5.52 -2.54 -1.18
N LEU A 78 4.69 -1.54 -1.46
CA LEU A 78 5.07 -0.17 -1.74
C LEU A 78 4.68 0.73 -0.57
N PHE A 79 5.64 1.47 -0.03
CA PHE A 79 5.47 2.39 1.07
C PHE A 79 5.84 3.82 0.64
N ASN A 80 4.91 4.74 0.72
CA ASN A 80 5.15 6.16 0.43
C ASN A 80 5.84 6.83 1.62
N ARG A 81 7.15 7.05 1.50
CA ARG A 81 8.02 7.57 2.57
C ARG A 81 7.94 9.08 2.79
N THR A 82 7.53 9.84 1.79
CA THR A 82 7.56 11.31 1.81
C THR A 82 6.26 11.88 1.29
N ASN A 83 5.55 12.64 2.11
CA ASN A 83 4.31 13.34 1.75
C ASN A 83 3.99 14.41 2.81
N SER A 84 2.78 15.00 2.76
CA SER A 84 2.25 15.73 3.92
C SER A 84 2.14 14.78 5.13
N LYS A 85 2.04 15.35 6.33
CA LYS A 85 1.96 14.58 7.57
C LYS A 85 0.78 13.60 7.59
N GLU A 86 -0.31 13.95 6.93
CA GLU A 86 -1.53 13.15 6.85
C GLU A 86 -1.43 12.01 5.82
N LEU A 87 -0.59 12.17 4.81
CA LEU A 87 -0.50 11.27 3.66
C LEU A 87 0.78 10.42 3.62
N VAL A 88 1.74 10.69 4.50
CA VAL A 88 2.94 9.85 4.61
C VAL A 88 2.54 8.45 5.10
N GLY A 89 3.24 7.44 4.62
CA GLY A 89 2.98 6.06 5.00
C GLY A 89 1.78 5.41 4.30
N LYS A 90 1.26 6.01 3.21
CA LYS A 90 0.35 5.29 2.31
C LYS A 90 1.05 4.03 1.80
N THR A 91 0.39 2.89 1.91
CA THR A 91 1.01 1.59 1.63
C THR A 91 0.06 0.73 0.83
N CYS A 92 0.54 0.11 -0.26
CA CYS A 92 -0.22 -0.87 -1.03
C CYS A 92 0.64 -2.07 -1.41
N VAL A 93 0.01 -3.17 -1.81
CA VAL A 93 0.67 -4.30 -2.46
C VAL A 93 0.59 -4.10 -3.97
N PHE A 94 1.71 -4.29 -4.66
CA PHE A 94 1.76 -4.25 -6.10
C PHE A 94 1.23 -5.58 -6.66
N ASN A 95 0.11 -5.52 -7.36
CA ASN A 95 -0.65 -6.68 -7.84
C ASN A 95 -0.72 -6.81 -9.37
N GLN A 96 0.11 -6.02 -10.10
CA GLN A 96 0.14 -6.06 -11.56
C GLN A 96 1.10 -7.15 -12.05
N ASP A 97 0.77 -7.77 -13.19
CA ASP A 97 1.63 -8.78 -13.82
C ASP A 97 2.82 -8.11 -14.56
N GLU A 98 2.63 -6.90 -15.07
CA GLU A 98 3.69 -6.10 -15.69
C GLU A 98 4.51 -5.37 -14.62
N SER A 99 5.82 -5.54 -14.67
CA SER A 99 6.75 -4.82 -13.78
C SER A 99 6.83 -3.33 -14.13
N MET A 100 6.97 -2.49 -13.12
CA MET A 100 7.04 -1.03 -13.26
C MET A 100 8.24 -0.47 -12.48
N ILE A 101 8.56 0.80 -12.68
CA ILE A 101 9.61 1.51 -11.93
C ILE A 101 8.94 2.38 -10.86
N ILE A 102 9.57 2.50 -9.69
CA ILE A 102 9.06 3.32 -8.59
C ILE A 102 9.90 4.57 -8.36
N ALA A 103 9.23 5.65 -7.96
CA ALA A 103 9.85 6.93 -7.62
C ALA A 103 10.61 6.89 -6.28
N GLY A 104 11.60 7.75 -6.12
CA GLY A 104 12.43 7.85 -4.90
C GLY A 104 11.67 8.17 -3.61
N TYR A 105 10.44 8.63 -3.73
CA TYR A 105 9.50 8.84 -2.62
C TYR A 105 8.78 7.56 -2.17
N ILE A 106 9.06 6.44 -2.83
CA ILE A 106 8.49 5.13 -2.52
C ILE A 106 9.63 4.19 -2.09
N ILE A 107 9.39 3.44 -1.04
CA ILE A 107 10.21 2.32 -0.61
C ILE A 107 9.51 1.04 -1.07
N ARG A 108 10.23 0.18 -1.79
CA ARG A 108 9.84 -1.19 -2.09
C ARG A 108 10.28 -2.10 -0.97
N VAL A 109 9.38 -2.95 -0.49
CA VAL A 109 9.65 -3.95 0.54
C VAL A 109 9.29 -5.33 0.00
N ARG A 110 10.23 -6.25 0.05
CA ARG A 110 10.03 -7.67 -0.24
C ARG A 110 10.01 -8.47 1.04
N MET A 111 8.97 -9.26 1.22
CA MET A 111 8.82 -10.08 2.42
C MET A 111 9.73 -11.31 2.38
N ASN A 112 10.07 -11.83 3.56
CA ASN A 112 10.62 -13.18 3.72
C ASN A 112 9.46 -14.18 3.94
N ASP A 113 9.78 -15.43 4.28
CA ASP A 113 8.83 -16.52 4.48
C ASP A 113 7.94 -16.40 5.73
N LYS A 114 8.21 -15.42 6.60
CA LYS A 114 7.46 -15.24 7.87
C LYS A 114 6.21 -14.37 7.72
N ALA A 115 6.08 -13.63 6.63
CA ALA A 115 4.93 -12.75 6.47
C ALA A 115 4.52 -12.52 5.02
N LEU A 116 3.21 -12.31 4.83
CA LEU A 116 2.60 -11.93 3.57
C LEU A 116 2.61 -10.39 3.42
N PRO A 117 2.83 -9.84 2.21
CA PRO A 117 2.78 -8.41 1.97
C PRO A 117 1.40 -7.81 2.28
N GLU A 118 0.32 -8.55 2.06
CA GLU A 118 -1.05 -8.15 2.39
C GLU A 118 -1.24 -7.96 3.90
N TYR A 119 -0.60 -8.81 4.71
CA TYR A 119 -0.62 -8.66 6.16
C TYR A 119 0.06 -7.37 6.60
N LEU A 120 1.30 -7.12 6.16
CA LEU A 120 2.02 -5.91 6.51
C LEU A 120 1.32 -4.66 5.97
N CYS A 121 0.75 -4.72 4.76
CA CYS A 121 -0.05 -3.66 4.18
C CYS A 121 -1.25 -3.32 5.10
N ALA A 122 -1.97 -4.32 5.58
CA ALA A 122 -3.09 -4.13 6.48
C ALA A 122 -2.66 -3.54 7.84
N VAL A 123 -1.54 -4.00 8.41
CA VAL A 123 -0.98 -3.45 9.67
C VAL A 123 -0.66 -1.97 9.51
N LEU A 124 0.07 -1.57 8.44
CA LEU A 124 0.46 -0.18 8.21
C LEU A 124 -0.72 0.74 7.90
N ASN A 125 -1.77 0.22 7.26
CA ASN A 125 -2.99 0.96 6.97
C ASN A 125 -4.03 0.91 8.13
N SER A 126 -3.81 0.08 9.16
CA SER A 126 -4.67 0.04 10.35
C SER A 126 -4.60 1.34 11.15
N ARG A 127 -5.55 1.55 12.07
CA ARG A 127 -5.51 2.69 12.99
C ARG A 127 -4.20 2.73 13.78
N TYR A 128 -3.77 1.59 14.32
CA TYR A 128 -2.49 1.48 15.03
C TYR A 128 -1.29 1.87 14.16
N GLY A 129 -1.25 1.36 12.91
CA GLY A 129 -0.18 1.69 11.95
C GLY A 129 -0.15 3.18 11.63
N LYS A 130 -1.30 3.77 11.29
CA LYS A 130 -1.42 5.20 10.97
C LYS A 130 -1.01 6.09 12.15
N GLU A 131 -1.47 5.79 13.37
CA GLU A 131 -1.07 6.54 14.57
C GLU A 131 0.43 6.40 14.86
N THR A 132 1.02 5.22 14.62
CA THR A 132 2.45 4.99 14.80
C THR A 132 3.26 5.78 13.78
N LEU A 133 2.89 5.72 12.51
CA LEU A 133 3.54 6.49 11.44
C LEU A 133 3.43 7.99 11.70
N LEU A 134 2.28 8.48 12.13
CA LEU A 134 2.06 9.89 12.46
C LEU A 134 2.98 10.37 13.60
N ARG A 135 3.18 9.54 14.64
CA ARG A 135 4.10 9.86 15.75
C ARG A 135 5.57 9.88 15.31
N MET A 136 5.93 9.03 14.34
CA MET A 136 7.31 8.97 13.80
C MET A 136 7.60 10.13 12.85
N CYS A 137 6.58 10.76 12.27
CA CYS A 137 6.75 11.83 11.30
C CYS A 137 7.46 13.03 11.91
N LYS A 138 8.72 13.20 11.54
CA LYS A 138 9.46 14.42 11.78
C LYS A 138 9.04 15.43 10.71
N ALA A 139 8.27 16.44 11.09
CA ALA A 139 7.90 17.54 10.21
C ALA A 139 9.11 18.45 10.01
N ILE A 140 9.73 18.41 8.84
CA ILE A 140 10.67 19.41 8.40
C ILE A 140 9.92 20.27 7.37
N VAL A 141 9.56 21.51 7.76
CA VAL A 141 8.97 22.52 6.86
C VAL A 141 7.95 21.94 5.87
N GLY A 142 6.82 21.44 6.40
CA GLY A 142 5.65 21.03 5.59
C GLY A 142 5.70 19.62 4.99
N GLN A 143 6.83 18.89 5.07
CA GLN A 143 6.91 17.51 4.60
C GLN A 143 7.31 16.54 5.72
N ALA A 144 6.55 15.45 5.84
CA ALA A 144 6.92 14.32 6.67
C ALA A 144 7.74 13.32 5.86
N ASN A 145 8.70 12.66 6.52
CA ASN A 145 9.57 11.68 5.90
C ASN A 145 9.88 10.55 6.88
N ILE A 146 9.70 9.31 6.42
CA ILE A 146 10.07 8.09 7.15
C ILE A 146 11.06 7.33 6.27
N ASN A 147 12.28 7.15 6.73
CA ASN A 147 13.29 6.42 5.97
C ASN A 147 13.15 4.89 6.13
N ALA A 148 13.89 4.14 5.31
CA ALA A 148 13.82 2.68 5.29
C ALA A 148 14.23 2.04 6.63
N GLN A 149 15.14 2.65 7.37
CA GLN A 149 15.57 2.16 8.68
C GLN A 149 14.46 2.37 9.72
N GLU A 150 13.87 3.56 9.74
CA GLU A 150 12.74 3.89 10.62
C GLU A 150 11.53 2.99 10.33
N LEU A 151 11.22 2.73 9.05
CA LEU A 151 10.17 1.78 8.66
C LEU A 151 10.44 0.38 9.23
N GLN A 152 11.66 -0.12 9.07
CA GLN A 152 12.05 -1.45 9.53
C GLN A 152 12.09 -1.58 11.06
N ASP A 153 12.23 -0.48 11.79
CA ASP A 153 12.23 -0.46 13.25
C ASP A 153 10.84 -0.42 13.90
N ILE A 154 9.78 -0.28 13.10
CA ILE A 154 8.39 -0.31 13.61
C ILE A 154 8.12 -1.67 14.26
N GLN A 155 7.61 -1.63 15.51
CA GLN A 155 7.17 -2.82 16.22
C GLN A 155 5.82 -3.29 15.68
N ILE A 156 5.70 -4.59 15.48
CA ILE A 156 4.49 -5.26 14.99
C ILE A 156 4.27 -6.58 15.73
N LEU A 157 3.08 -7.13 15.62
CA LEU A 157 2.83 -8.53 15.92
C LEU A 157 3.19 -9.37 14.69
N ILE A 158 3.68 -10.58 14.89
CA ILE A 158 4.02 -11.53 13.82
C ILE A 158 3.20 -12.79 14.05
N PRO A 159 1.96 -12.83 13.52
CA PRO A 159 1.12 -14.03 13.64
C PRO A 159 1.69 -15.18 12.81
N PRO A 160 1.36 -16.43 13.14
CA PRO A 160 1.67 -17.58 12.30
C PRO A 160 1.23 -17.34 10.85
N ILE A 161 1.99 -17.88 9.90
CA ILE A 161 1.75 -17.64 8.47
C ILE A 161 0.38 -18.17 8.02
N GLU A 162 -0.10 -19.25 8.62
CA GLU A 162 -1.41 -19.84 8.37
C GLU A 162 -2.53 -18.84 8.69
N LEU A 163 -2.43 -18.15 9.82
CA LEU A 163 -3.40 -17.13 10.22
C LEU A 163 -3.37 -15.90 9.29
N GLN A 164 -2.20 -15.58 8.73
CA GLN A 164 -2.09 -14.53 7.72
C GLN A 164 -2.77 -14.93 6.41
N TYR A 165 -2.64 -16.19 5.97
CA TYR A 165 -3.38 -16.71 4.79
C TYR A 165 -4.89 -16.67 5.00
N GLU A 166 -5.38 -17.05 6.18
CA GLU A 166 -6.81 -16.93 6.51
C GLU A 166 -7.29 -15.48 6.42
N PHE A 167 -6.48 -14.55 6.92
CA PHE A 167 -6.78 -13.11 6.84
C PHE A 167 -6.86 -12.63 5.38
N VAL A 168 -5.90 -13.00 4.54
CA VAL A 168 -5.88 -12.62 3.12
C VAL A 168 -7.13 -13.16 2.42
N LYS A 169 -7.46 -14.43 2.61
CA LYS A 169 -8.66 -15.04 2.05
C LYS A 169 -9.94 -14.33 2.50
N PHE A 170 -10.04 -13.98 3.78
CA PHE A 170 -11.19 -13.22 4.30
C PHE A 170 -11.27 -11.83 3.67
N ARG A 171 -10.15 -11.12 3.54
CA ARG A 171 -10.07 -9.82 2.90
C ARG A 171 -10.53 -9.87 1.45
N GLU A 172 -10.05 -10.85 0.67
CA GLU A 172 -10.48 -11.04 -0.72
C GLU A 172 -12.00 -11.26 -0.85
N GLN A 173 -12.61 -12.01 0.08
CA GLN A 173 -14.06 -12.18 0.11
C GLN A 173 -14.78 -10.87 0.38
N VAL A 174 -14.30 -10.07 1.34
CA VAL A 174 -14.86 -8.75 1.65
C VAL A 174 -14.74 -7.80 0.45
N ASP A 175 -13.60 -7.80 -0.24
CA ASP A 175 -13.38 -6.94 -1.41
C ASP A 175 -14.29 -7.33 -2.58
N LYS A 176 -14.52 -8.63 -2.82
CA LYS A 176 -15.52 -9.11 -3.80
C LYS A 176 -16.94 -8.65 -3.47
N LEU A 177 -17.34 -8.77 -2.19
CA LEU A 177 -18.66 -8.31 -1.73
C LEU A 177 -18.82 -6.80 -1.89
N LYS A 178 -17.80 -5.99 -1.63
CA LYS A 178 -17.84 -4.53 -1.85
C LYS A 178 -18.10 -4.18 -3.31
N VAL A 179 -17.43 -4.86 -4.25
CA VAL A 179 -17.63 -4.65 -5.68
C VAL A 179 -19.07 -4.99 -6.09
N GLU A 180 -19.61 -6.10 -5.59
CA GLU A 180 -20.98 -6.52 -5.88
C GLU A 180 -22.00 -5.53 -5.31
N VAL A 181 -21.82 -5.10 -4.06
CA VAL A 181 -22.69 -4.10 -3.42
C VAL A 181 -22.64 -2.77 -4.17
N GLN A 182 -21.45 -2.32 -4.59
CA GLN A 182 -21.33 -1.08 -5.35
C GLN A 182 -22.04 -1.17 -6.72
N LYS A 183 -21.94 -2.31 -7.40
CA LYS A 183 -22.66 -2.56 -8.66
C LYS A 183 -24.18 -2.46 -8.45
N ASN A 184 -24.71 -3.14 -7.44
CA ASN A 184 -26.14 -3.12 -7.11
C ASN A 184 -26.61 -1.69 -6.76
N LEU A 185 -25.80 -0.93 -6.03
CA LEU A 185 -26.11 0.47 -5.70
C LEU A 185 -26.20 1.34 -6.94
N ASN A 186 -25.28 1.17 -7.89
CA ASN A 186 -25.30 1.91 -9.15
C ASN A 186 -26.54 1.57 -10.00
N GLU A 187 -26.94 0.29 -10.06
CA GLU A 187 -28.15 -0.17 -10.76
C GLU A 187 -29.40 0.43 -10.12
N LEU A 188 -29.51 0.40 -8.79
CA LEU A 188 -30.63 1.01 -8.07
C LEU A 188 -30.69 2.53 -8.27
N THR A 189 -29.56 3.21 -8.26
CA THR A 189 -29.48 4.65 -8.52
C THR A 189 -29.96 4.98 -9.94
N THR A 190 -29.57 4.19 -10.92
CA THR A 190 -30.00 4.35 -12.30
C THR A 190 -31.50 4.16 -12.43
N LEU A 191 -32.05 3.12 -11.81
CA LEU A 191 -33.51 2.86 -11.81
C LEU A 191 -34.27 4.00 -11.12
N TYR A 192 -33.79 4.45 -9.97
CA TYR A 192 -34.38 5.58 -9.26
C TYR A 192 -34.46 6.83 -10.13
N ASN A 193 -33.35 7.20 -10.78
CA ASN A 193 -33.30 8.37 -11.65
C ASN A 193 -34.26 8.24 -12.87
N ALA A 194 -34.34 7.06 -13.44
CA ALA A 194 -35.28 6.79 -14.55
C ALA A 194 -36.75 6.94 -14.11
N LEU A 195 -37.11 6.45 -12.91
CA LEU A 195 -38.45 6.61 -12.33
C LEU A 195 -38.74 8.08 -12.02
N MET A 196 -37.79 8.81 -11.43
CA MET A 196 -37.96 10.24 -11.17
C MET A 196 -38.19 11.02 -12.44
N GLN A 197 -37.44 10.75 -13.48
CA GLN A 197 -37.63 11.40 -14.79
C GLN A 197 -38.98 11.04 -15.43
N LYS A 198 -39.44 9.80 -15.28
CA LYS A 198 -40.71 9.35 -15.81
C LYS A 198 -41.94 10.00 -15.14
N TYR A 199 -41.86 10.24 -13.82
CA TYR A 199 -43.02 10.70 -13.04
C TYR A 199 -42.96 12.17 -12.64
N PHE A 200 -41.84 12.82 -12.72
CA PHE A 200 -41.63 14.20 -12.26
C PHE A 200 -40.87 15.10 -13.25
N GLY A 201 -40.28 14.55 -14.31
CA GLY A 201 -39.69 15.28 -15.46
C GLY A 201 -40.62 15.30 -16.62
#